data_28b5dfa34c606930aa40e2627d98ec21
#
_entry.id   28b5dfa34c606930aa40e2627d98ec21
#
_cell.length_a   1.000
_cell.length_b   1.000
_cell.length_c   1.000
_cell.angle_alpha   90.00
_cell.angle_beta   90.00
_cell.angle_gamma   90.00
#
_symmetry.space_group_name_H-M   'P 1'
#
loop_
_entity.id
_entity.type
_entity.pdbx_description
1 polymer ?
#
loop_
_entity_poly.entity_id
_entity_poly.type
_entity_poly.pdbx_seq_one_letter_code
_entity_poly.pdbx_strand_id
1 'polypeptide(L)'
;MQKDRPVDWQDTNMSLFGSDIEKKCKAAAADSEPQWDDAGVKPGLQVWRIEQFRVKPWPKSKYGRFHAGDSYIILNTYVKEPDVNPDKLAWDVHFWIGSESTQDEYGTAAYKTVELDDKLDGAAIQHREVQEAESELFLGYFGGKLMYLSGGAASGFKSVEAESRPTRLFQVKGRVNNMLLKEVKVRRDAMNSGDVFILDSEEGIWQWSGKESNAHER
;
A
#
# COMPACT_ATOMS: atom_id res chain seq x y z
N MET A 1 -0.70 -50.89 16.64
CA MET A 1 -0.14 -49.54 16.74
C MET A 1 1.13 -49.50 15.90
N GLN A 2 1.09 -48.95 14.70
CA GLN A 2 2.31 -48.70 13.92
C GLN A 2 3.05 -47.56 14.65
N LYS A 3 4.29 -47.79 15.04
CA LYS A 3 5.15 -46.71 15.54
C LYS A 3 5.51 -45.82 14.36
N ASP A 4 5.12 -44.57 14.42
CA ASP A 4 5.58 -43.55 13.48
C ASP A 4 7.10 -43.56 13.46
N ARG A 5 7.70 -43.70 12.28
CA ARG A 5 9.14 -43.54 12.12
C ARG A 5 9.47 -42.10 12.40
N PRO A 6 10.49 -41.75 13.21
CA PRO A 6 10.95 -40.40 13.35
C PRO A 6 11.36 -39.87 11.97
N VAL A 7 10.69 -38.85 11.49
CA VAL A 7 11.04 -38.17 10.24
C VAL A 7 12.32 -37.37 10.49
N ASP A 8 13.40 -37.69 9.75
CA ASP A 8 14.60 -36.86 9.83
C ASP A 8 14.25 -35.50 9.22
N TRP A 9 14.51 -34.41 9.95
CA TRP A 9 14.27 -33.05 9.48
C TRP A 9 15.02 -32.73 8.19
N GLN A 10 16.16 -33.43 7.92
CA GLN A 10 16.92 -33.29 6.69
C GLN A 10 16.18 -33.88 5.45
N ASP A 11 15.22 -34.75 5.66
CA ASP A 11 14.36 -35.30 4.61
C ASP A 11 13.06 -34.51 4.42
N THR A 12 12.91 -33.41 5.15
CA THR A 12 11.74 -32.52 5.05
C THR A 12 12.01 -31.31 4.16
N ASN A 13 10.95 -30.64 3.72
CA ASN A 13 11.05 -29.37 2.97
C ASN A 13 11.73 -28.26 3.79
N MET A 14 11.96 -28.48 5.09
CA MET A 14 12.67 -27.54 5.97
C MET A 14 14.19 -27.63 5.87
N SER A 15 14.73 -28.72 5.29
CA SER A 15 16.19 -28.94 5.17
C SER A 15 16.90 -27.88 4.32
N LEU A 16 16.16 -27.23 3.40
CA LEU A 16 16.68 -26.17 2.54
C LEU A 16 16.43 -24.76 3.10
N PHE A 17 15.69 -24.64 4.22
CA PHE A 17 15.36 -23.34 4.81
C PHE A 17 16.62 -22.63 5.32
N GLY A 18 16.87 -21.41 4.82
CA GLY A 18 18.09 -20.66 5.13
C GLY A 18 19.35 -21.10 4.39
N SER A 19 19.26 -22.11 3.50
CA SER A 19 20.40 -22.59 2.72
C SER A 19 20.84 -21.59 1.64
N ASP A 20 22.10 -21.69 1.21
CA ASP A 20 22.61 -20.87 0.10
C ASP A 20 21.88 -21.14 -1.23
N ILE A 21 21.27 -22.33 -1.38
CA ILE A 21 20.44 -22.68 -2.54
C ILE A 21 19.13 -21.89 -2.49
N GLU A 22 18.47 -21.85 -1.34
CA GLU A 22 17.25 -21.06 -1.15
C GLU A 22 17.52 -19.58 -1.39
N LYS A 23 18.59 -19.02 -0.81
CA LYS A 23 18.99 -17.63 -1.03
C LYS A 23 19.24 -17.31 -2.50
N LYS A 24 19.92 -18.20 -3.24
CA LYS A 24 20.14 -18.04 -4.68
C LYS A 24 18.84 -18.09 -5.48
N CYS A 25 17.92 -18.98 -5.14
CA CYS A 25 16.61 -19.05 -5.80
C CYS A 25 15.77 -17.79 -5.55
N LYS A 26 15.77 -17.27 -4.31
CA LYS A 26 15.09 -16.03 -3.94
C LYS A 26 15.69 -14.82 -4.67
N ALA A 27 17.02 -14.68 -4.65
CA ALA A 27 17.71 -13.63 -5.39
C ALA A 27 17.42 -13.69 -6.90
N ALA A 28 17.41 -14.87 -7.50
CA ALA A 28 17.07 -15.04 -8.91
C ALA A 28 15.61 -14.66 -9.23
N ALA A 29 14.67 -14.91 -8.32
CA ALA A 29 13.28 -14.47 -8.46
C ALA A 29 13.19 -12.94 -8.37
N ALA A 30 13.85 -12.32 -7.41
CA ALA A 30 13.92 -10.88 -7.24
C ALA A 30 14.55 -10.18 -8.46
N ASP A 31 15.60 -10.75 -9.03
CA ASP A 31 16.27 -10.24 -10.24
C ASP A 31 15.41 -10.38 -11.51
N SER A 32 14.39 -11.24 -11.48
CA SER A 32 13.47 -11.41 -12.62
C SER A 32 12.34 -10.37 -12.68
N GLU A 33 12.14 -9.56 -11.63
CA GLU A 33 11.12 -8.51 -11.59
C GLU A 33 11.70 -7.16 -12.03
N PRO A 34 11.36 -6.66 -13.23
CA PRO A 34 11.95 -5.43 -13.76
C PRO A 34 11.64 -4.19 -12.93
N GLN A 35 10.59 -4.24 -12.08
CA GLN A 35 10.23 -3.12 -11.22
C GLN A 35 11.19 -2.92 -10.05
N TRP A 36 12.04 -3.92 -9.77
CA TRP A 36 13.03 -3.89 -8.71
C TRP A 36 14.40 -3.34 -9.16
N ASP A 37 14.64 -3.09 -10.46
CA ASP A 37 15.95 -2.68 -10.98
C ASP A 37 16.47 -1.39 -10.33
N ASP A 38 15.59 -0.40 -10.17
CA ASP A 38 15.91 0.91 -9.54
C ASP A 38 15.32 1.04 -8.11
N ALA A 39 14.81 -0.04 -7.53
CA ALA A 39 14.21 0.00 -6.20
C ALA A 39 15.28 0.19 -5.12
N GLY A 40 15.06 1.15 -4.21
CA GLY A 40 15.91 1.36 -3.05
C GLY A 40 17.31 1.95 -3.31
N VAL A 41 17.62 2.34 -4.56
CA VAL A 41 18.95 2.85 -4.94
C VAL A 41 19.19 4.29 -4.45
N LYS A 42 18.14 5.07 -4.29
CA LYS A 42 18.21 6.49 -3.88
C LYS A 42 17.17 6.79 -2.80
N PRO A 43 17.49 7.70 -1.86
CA PRO A 43 16.49 8.16 -0.89
C PRO A 43 15.23 8.68 -1.55
N GLY A 44 14.10 8.32 -0.98
CA GLY A 44 12.77 8.72 -1.45
C GLY A 44 11.74 7.61 -1.40
N LEU A 45 10.53 7.96 -1.80
CA LEU A 45 9.38 7.06 -1.80
C LEU A 45 9.12 6.51 -3.20
N GLN A 46 8.95 5.20 -3.29
CA GLN A 46 8.55 4.48 -4.49
C GLN A 46 7.27 3.69 -4.18
N VAL A 47 6.31 3.71 -5.09
CA VAL A 47 5.01 3.05 -4.89
C VAL A 47 4.65 2.25 -6.13
N TRP A 48 4.19 1.03 -5.91
CA TRP A 48 3.69 0.14 -6.94
C TRP A 48 2.30 -0.37 -6.55
N ARG A 49 1.50 -0.65 -7.55
CA ARG A 49 0.18 -1.28 -7.44
C ARG A 49 0.27 -2.73 -7.90
N ILE A 50 -0.47 -3.61 -7.29
CA ILE A 50 -0.64 -4.98 -7.77
C ILE A 50 -1.83 -5.01 -8.73
N GLU A 51 -1.58 -5.47 -9.96
CA GLU A 51 -2.60 -5.64 -11.00
C GLU A 51 -2.44 -7.02 -11.64
N GLN A 52 -3.42 -7.89 -11.49
CA GLN A 52 -3.40 -9.23 -12.09
C GLN A 52 -2.07 -9.96 -11.83
N PHE A 53 -1.68 -10.07 -10.56
CA PHE A 53 -0.43 -10.69 -10.09
C PHE A 53 0.86 -10.01 -10.53
N ARG A 54 0.79 -8.81 -11.11
CA ARG A 54 1.95 -8.05 -11.61
C ARG A 54 2.16 -6.78 -10.81
N VAL A 55 3.42 -6.45 -10.62
CA VAL A 55 3.83 -5.18 -10.03
C VAL A 55 3.79 -4.08 -11.11
N LYS A 56 3.07 -3.00 -10.84
CA LYS A 56 2.94 -1.84 -11.74
C LYS A 56 3.35 -0.56 -11.01
N PRO A 57 4.19 0.29 -11.61
CA PRO A 57 4.58 1.55 -10.99
C PRO A 57 3.37 2.45 -10.80
N TRP A 58 3.23 3.00 -9.59
CA TRP A 58 2.18 3.98 -9.30
C TRP A 58 2.71 5.38 -9.60
N PRO A 59 1.98 6.22 -10.36
CA PRO A 59 2.46 7.55 -10.70
C PRO A 59 2.67 8.43 -9.47
N LYS A 60 3.77 9.17 -9.40
CA LYS A 60 4.09 10.07 -8.26
C LYS A 60 2.99 11.09 -7.98
N SER A 61 2.29 11.58 -9.00
CA SER A 61 1.15 12.49 -8.87
C SER A 61 -0.07 11.89 -8.16
N LYS A 62 -0.08 10.56 -8.00
CA LYS A 62 -1.15 9.81 -7.33
C LYS A 62 -0.74 9.25 -5.96
N TYR A 63 0.46 9.56 -5.47
CA TYR A 63 0.90 9.10 -4.15
C TYR A 63 -0.05 9.61 -3.05
N GLY A 64 -0.36 8.73 -2.10
CA GLY A 64 -1.37 8.97 -1.08
C GLY A 64 -2.83 8.78 -1.57
N ARG A 65 -3.04 8.35 -2.82
CA ARG A 65 -4.36 7.98 -3.36
C ARG A 65 -4.35 6.50 -3.67
N PHE A 66 -5.13 5.73 -2.96
CA PHE A 66 -5.20 4.27 -3.07
C PHE A 66 -6.63 3.81 -3.31
N HIS A 67 -6.80 2.78 -4.14
CA HIS A 67 -8.10 2.20 -4.39
C HIS A 67 -8.41 1.10 -3.36
N ALA A 68 -9.62 1.12 -2.83
CA ALA A 68 -10.08 0.16 -1.83
C ALA A 68 -10.07 -1.29 -2.32
N GLY A 69 -10.21 -1.50 -3.63
CA GLY A 69 -10.18 -2.83 -4.25
C GLY A 69 -8.80 -3.36 -4.58
N ASP A 70 -7.72 -2.64 -4.25
CA ASP A 70 -6.36 -3.03 -4.64
C ASP A 70 -5.43 -3.22 -3.46
N SER A 71 -4.23 -3.73 -3.77
CA SER A 71 -3.09 -3.77 -2.87
C SER A 71 -1.89 -3.06 -3.48
N TYR A 72 -1.08 -2.44 -2.63
CA TYR A 72 0.08 -1.65 -3.03
C TYR A 72 1.33 -2.07 -2.26
N ILE A 73 2.50 -1.86 -2.89
CA ILE A 73 3.81 -1.96 -2.24
C ILE A 73 4.41 -0.57 -2.20
N ILE A 74 4.89 -0.16 -1.04
CA ILE A 74 5.49 1.14 -0.82
C ILE A 74 6.89 0.93 -0.23
N LEU A 75 7.90 1.46 -0.88
CA LEU A 75 9.28 1.46 -0.41
C LEU A 75 9.71 2.86 -0.03
N ASN A 76 10.08 3.05 1.22
CA ASN A 76 10.76 4.25 1.68
C ASN A 76 12.24 3.95 1.85
N THR A 77 13.06 4.66 1.08
CA THR A 77 14.53 4.61 1.20
C THR A 77 15.01 5.87 1.90
N TYR A 78 15.81 5.72 2.94
CA TYR A 78 16.34 6.85 3.70
C TYR A 78 17.78 6.63 4.16
N VAL A 79 18.45 7.70 4.53
CA VAL A 79 19.81 7.63 5.12
C VAL A 79 19.65 7.40 6.63
N LYS A 80 20.14 6.27 7.13
CA LYS A 80 19.94 5.88 8.53
C LYS A 80 20.70 6.76 9.51
N GLU A 81 21.91 7.15 9.17
CA GLU A 81 22.85 7.88 10.05
C GLU A 81 23.52 9.01 9.23
N PRO A 82 22.79 10.08 8.87
CA PRO A 82 23.30 11.08 7.91
C PRO A 82 24.56 11.81 8.39
N ASP A 83 24.73 11.97 9.69
CA ASP A 83 25.88 12.65 10.28
C ASP A 83 27.14 11.75 10.39
N VAL A 84 26.98 10.42 10.34
CA VAL A 84 28.05 9.44 10.53
C VAL A 84 28.40 8.75 9.21
N ASN A 85 27.42 8.32 8.46
CA ASN A 85 27.57 7.65 7.17
C ASN A 85 26.45 8.06 6.22
N PRO A 86 26.67 9.13 5.43
CA PRO A 86 25.64 9.67 4.52
C PRO A 86 25.29 8.72 3.37
N ASP A 87 26.13 7.73 3.09
CA ASP A 87 25.90 6.76 2.01
C ASP A 87 25.18 5.49 2.49
N LYS A 88 24.97 5.34 3.81
CA LYS A 88 24.31 4.16 4.38
C LYS A 88 22.80 4.28 4.26
N LEU A 89 22.25 3.62 3.26
CA LEU A 89 20.81 3.54 3.06
C LEU A 89 20.15 2.53 4.02
N ALA A 90 18.90 2.80 4.30
CA ALA A 90 18.00 1.90 5.00
C ALA A 90 16.62 1.93 4.33
N TRP A 91 15.83 0.89 4.54
CA TRP A 91 14.61 0.67 3.81
C TRP A 91 13.47 0.22 4.72
N ASP A 92 12.30 0.84 4.54
CA ASP A 92 11.02 0.35 5.04
C ASP A 92 10.17 -0.07 3.85
N VAL A 93 9.73 -1.31 3.82
CA VAL A 93 8.84 -1.85 2.79
C VAL A 93 7.48 -2.11 3.40
N HIS A 94 6.46 -1.46 2.88
CA HIS A 94 5.09 -1.64 3.33
C HIS A 94 4.27 -2.34 2.25
N PHE A 95 3.44 -3.32 2.63
CA PHE A 95 2.38 -3.79 1.77
C PHE A 95 1.03 -3.34 2.33
N TRP A 96 0.37 -2.48 1.58
CA TRP A 96 -0.91 -1.89 1.94
C TRP A 96 -2.06 -2.67 1.30
N ILE A 97 -3.10 -2.94 2.08
CA ILE A 97 -4.25 -3.76 1.71
C ILE A 97 -5.51 -2.91 1.77
N GLY A 98 -6.17 -2.74 0.62
CA GLY A 98 -7.48 -2.11 0.55
C GLY A 98 -8.58 -2.96 1.17
N SER A 99 -9.64 -2.32 1.67
CA SER A 99 -10.74 -3.00 2.37
C SER A 99 -11.55 -3.96 1.49
N GLU A 100 -11.48 -3.81 0.17
CA GLU A 100 -12.15 -4.63 -0.84
C GLU A 100 -11.16 -5.44 -1.70
N SER A 101 -9.85 -5.42 -1.34
CA SER A 101 -8.82 -6.17 -2.05
C SER A 101 -9.03 -7.67 -1.91
N THR A 102 -8.82 -8.41 -3.01
CA THR A 102 -8.98 -9.86 -3.04
C THR A 102 -7.80 -10.58 -2.38
N GLN A 103 -8.03 -11.84 -1.96
CA GLN A 103 -6.98 -12.67 -1.38
C GLN A 103 -5.77 -12.83 -2.30
N ASP A 104 -6.01 -12.91 -3.60
CA ASP A 104 -4.96 -13.07 -4.61
C ASP A 104 -4.09 -11.80 -4.72
N GLU A 105 -4.69 -10.62 -4.61
CA GLU A 105 -3.98 -9.34 -4.69
C GLU A 105 -3.14 -9.07 -3.45
N TYR A 106 -3.71 -9.19 -2.25
CA TYR A 106 -2.91 -8.96 -1.04
C TYR A 106 -1.89 -10.09 -0.78
N GLY A 107 -2.18 -11.32 -1.19
CA GLY A 107 -1.21 -12.42 -1.17
C GLY A 107 -0.04 -12.15 -2.10
N THR A 108 -0.31 -11.65 -3.30
CA THR A 108 0.73 -11.22 -4.24
C THR A 108 1.53 -10.04 -3.69
N ALA A 109 0.89 -9.04 -3.08
CA ALA A 109 1.59 -7.91 -2.48
C ALA A 109 2.54 -8.37 -1.37
N ALA A 110 2.09 -9.26 -0.48
CA ALA A 110 2.92 -9.81 0.59
C ALA A 110 4.11 -10.61 0.02
N TYR A 111 3.88 -11.47 -0.97
CA TYR A 111 4.95 -12.23 -1.62
C TYR A 111 5.97 -11.32 -2.32
N LYS A 112 5.50 -10.34 -3.09
CA LYS A 112 6.36 -9.38 -3.80
C LYS A 112 7.11 -8.44 -2.85
N THR A 113 6.59 -8.21 -1.64
CA THR A 113 7.29 -7.48 -0.58
C THR A 113 8.50 -8.26 -0.07
N VAL A 114 8.36 -9.58 0.13
CA VAL A 114 9.47 -10.46 0.50
C VAL A 114 10.51 -10.51 -0.62
N GLU A 115 10.07 -10.63 -1.88
CA GLU A 115 10.95 -10.61 -3.04
C GLU A 115 11.75 -9.30 -3.15
N LEU A 116 11.11 -8.15 -2.87
CA LEU A 116 11.79 -6.86 -2.83
C LEU A 116 12.79 -6.77 -1.67
N ASP A 117 12.48 -7.31 -0.49
CA ASP A 117 13.41 -7.39 0.63
C ASP A 117 14.62 -8.28 0.29
N ASP A 118 14.41 -9.42 -0.36
CA ASP A 118 15.50 -10.28 -0.86
C ASP A 118 16.40 -9.51 -1.88
N LYS A 119 15.82 -8.62 -2.71
CA LYS A 119 16.58 -7.71 -3.60
C LYS A 119 17.43 -6.69 -2.84
N LEU A 120 17.00 -6.32 -1.65
CA LEU A 120 17.69 -5.39 -0.74
C LEU A 120 18.57 -6.15 0.29
N ASP A 121 18.99 -7.38 -0.04
CA ASP A 121 19.83 -8.25 0.79
C ASP A 121 19.23 -8.61 2.16
N GLY A 122 17.89 -8.59 2.28
CA GLY A 122 17.17 -8.84 3.53
C GLY A 122 17.34 -7.73 4.57
N ALA A 123 17.67 -6.53 4.13
CA ALA A 123 17.98 -5.40 5.02
C ALA A 123 16.77 -4.49 5.25
N ALA A 124 15.65 -4.70 4.56
CA ALA A 124 14.46 -3.89 4.71
C ALA A 124 13.64 -4.30 5.94
N ILE A 125 12.97 -3.34 6.56
CA ILE A 125 11.96 -3.59 7.58
C ILE A 125 10.61 -3.70 6.89
N GLN A 126 9.95 -4.85 7.04
CA GLN A 126 8.66 -5.11 6.41
C GLN A 126 7.50 -4.73 7.32
N HIS A 127 6.51 -4.01 6.77
CA HIS A 127 5.34 -3.54 7.48
C HIS A 127 4.06 -3.96 6.73
N ARG A 128 3.06 -4.40 7.48
CA ARG A 128 1.73 -4.67 6.96
C ARG A 128 0.81 -3.51 7.31
N GLU A 129 0.23 -2.89 6.28
CA GLU A 129 -0.71 -1.79 6.43
C GLU A 129 -2.10 -2.22 5.94
N VAL A 130 -3.13 -1.78 6.63
CA VAL A 130 -4.53 -2.06 6.26
C VAL A 130 -5.28 -0.75 6.19
N GLN A 131 -6.10 -0.59 5.18
CA GLN A 131 -6.94 0.58 5.00
C GLN A 131 -7.69 0.95 6.30
N GLU A 132 -7.65 2.21 6.68
CA GLU A 132 -8.24 2.80 7.90
C GLU A 132 -7.54 2.39 9.23
N ALA A 133 -6.47 1.58 9.16
CA ALA A 133 -5.67 1.16 10.31
C ALA A 133 -4.16 1.25 10.03
N GLU A 134 -3.76 2.22 9.23
CA GLU A 134 -2.36 2.45 8.88
C GLU A 134 -1.54 2.93 10.06
N SER A 135 -0.26 2.57 10.05
CA SER A 135 0.69 3.05 11.05
C SER A 135 0.99 4.55 10.89
N GLU A 136 1.38 5.20 11.99
CA GLU A 136 1.81 6.60 11.96
C GLU A 136 3.01 6.83 11.02
N LEU A 137 3.92 5.84 10.94
CA LEU A 137 5.05 5.87 10.03
C LEU A 137 4.58 5.95 8.58
N PHE A 138 3.65 5.08 8.17
CA PHE A 138 3.09 5.06 6.83
C PHE A 138 2.36 6.37 6.50
N LEU A 139 1.51 6.84 7.41
CA LEU A 139 0.78 8.10 7.25
C LEU A 139 1.75 9.29 7.09
N GLY A 140 2.87 9.27 7.79
CA GLY A 140 3.93 10.28 7.73
C GLY A 140 4.51 10.47 6.32
N TYR A 141 4.62 9.42 5.52
CA TYR A 141 5.12 9.52 4.14
C TYR A 141 4.24 10.37 3.23
N PHE A 142 2.96 10.47 3.54
CA PHE A 142 1.97 11.23 2.77
C PHE A 142 1.54 12.53 3.48
N GLY A 143 2.32 12.96 4.48
CA GLY A 143 1.99 14.16 5.27
C GLY A 143 0.71 14.03 6.07
N GLY A 144 0.38 12.82 6.52
CA GLY A 144 -0.84 12.50 7.26
C GLY A 144 -2.13 12.60 6.43
N LYS A 145 -2.03 12.56 5.08
CA LYS A 145 -3.19 12.73 4.19
C LYS A 145 -3.29 11.55 3.24
N LEU A 146 -4.33 10.76 3.38
CA LEU A 146 -4.65 9.67 2.45
C LEU A 146 -6.03 9.87 1.83
N MET A 147 -6.17 9.40 0.59
CA MET A 147 -7.44 9.37 -0.12
C MET A 147 -7.73 7.93 -0.55
N TYR A 148 -8.82 7.38 -0.07
CA TYR A 148 -9.32 6.08 -0.48
C TYR A 148 -10.36 6.26 -1.57
N LEU A 149 -10.05 5.71 -2.75
CA LEU A 149 -10.91 5.72 -3.91
C LEU A 149 -11.66 4.40 -4.00
N SER A 150 -12.91 4.43 -4.40
CA SER A 150 -13.69 3.22 -4.64
C SER A 150 -13.19 2.44 -5.86
N GLY A 151 -13.46 1.13 -5.90
CA GLY A 151 -13.04 0.25 -6.99
C GLY A 151 -11.58 -0.16 -6.93
N GLY A 152 -11.07 -0.67 -8.05
CA GLY A 152 -9.71 -1.19 -8.19
C GLY A 152 -9.47 -1.75 -9.59
N ALA A 153 -8.27 -2.30 -9.87
CA ALA A 153 -7.89 -2.86 -11.17
C ALA A 153 -8.78 -4.02 -11.59
N ALA A 154 -9.16 -4.89 -10.65
CA ALA A 154 -10.01 -6.05 -10.93
C ALA A 154 -11.47 -5.67 -11.17
N SER A 155 -11.95 -4.53 -10.65
CA SER A 155 -13.35 -4.10 -10.78
C SER A 155 -13.70 -3.60 -12.18
N GLY A 156 -12.77 -3.63 -13.12
CA GLY A 156 -13.01 -3.14 -14.48
C GLY A 156 -13.34 -1.65 -14.55
N PHE A 157 -13.18 -0.92 -13.44
CA PHE A 157 -13.08 0.52 -13.50
C PHE A 157 -11.80 0.86 -14.28
N LYS A 158 -11.90 0.72 -15.59
CA LYS A 158 -11.05 1.51 -16.44
C LYS A 158 -11.21 2.91 -15.90
N SER A 159 -10.12 3.49 -15.43
CA SER A 159 -9.99 4.92 -15.43
C SER A 159 -10.32 5.32 -16.86
N VAL A 160 -11.60 5.54 -17.13
CA VAL A 160 -11.99 6.35 -18.23
C VAL A 160 -11.38 7.67 -17.83
N GLU A 161 -10.29 8.05 -18.47
CA GLU A 161 -9.95 9.45 -18.66
C GLU A 161 -11.12 9.99 -19.48
N ALA A 162 -12.27 10.11 -18.79
CA ALA A 162 -13.44 10.72 -19.33
C ALA A 162 -13.08 12.19 -19.44
N GLU A 163 -13.32 12.77 -20.58
CA GLU A 163 -13.38 14.22 -20.77
C GLU A 163 -14.38 14.88 -19.79
N SER A 164 -15.21 14.12 -19.10
CA SER A 164 -16.12 14.58 -18.05
C SER A 164 -15.62 14.15 -16.66
N ARG A 165 -15.57 15.09 -15.75
CA ARG A 165 -15.20 14.89 -14.34
C ARG A 165 -16.38 14.19 -13.62
N PRO A 166 -16.27 12.92 -13.22
CA PRO A 166 -17.38 12.21 -12.60
C PRO A 166 -17.72 12.86 -11.25
N THR A 167 -19.01 12.96 -10.95
CA THR A 167 -19.45 13.41 -9.62
C THR A 167 -19.03 12.39 -8.57
N ARG A 168 -18.32 12.82 -7.54
CA ARG A 168 -17.83 12.01 -6.43
C ARG A 168 -18.20 12.63 -5.09
N LEU A 169 -18.49 11.81 -4.11
CA LEU A 169 -18.73 12.21 -2.74
C LEU A 169 -17.64 11.63 -1.85
N PHE A 170 -16.98 12.47 -1.09
CA PHE A 170 -15.94 12.07 -0.13
C PHE A 170 -16.40 12.37 1.29
N GLN A 171 -16.27 11.39 2.16
CA GLN A 171 -16.35 11.55 3.60
C GLN A 171 -14.96 11.97 4.10
N VAL A 172 -14.92 13.04 4.88
CA VAL A 172 -13.70 13.51 5.54
C VAL A 172 -13.68 12.96 6.94
N LYS A 173 -12.62 12.27 7.30
CA LYS A 173 -12.35 11.79 8.66
C LYS A 173 -10.96 12.22 9.09
N GLY A 174 -10.82 12.62 10.34
CA GLY A 174 -9.48 12.94 10.80
C GLY A 174 -9.39 13.57 12.17
N ARG A 175 -8.13 13.64 12.58
CA ARG A 175 -7.65 14.35 13.77
C ARG A 175 -6.54 15.31 13.34
N VAL A 176 -6.02 16.07 14.29
CA VAL A 176 -4.87 16.96 14.10
C VAL A 176 -3.76 16.19 13.39
N ASN A 177 -3.31 16.38 12.27
CA ASN A 177 -2.24 15.75 11.49
C ASN A 177 -2.62 14.50 10.65
N ASN A 178 -3.80 13.94 10.82
CA ASN A 178 -4.22 12.77 10.03
C ASN A 178 -5.59 13.02 9.41
N MET A 179 -5.61 13.36 8.13
CA MET A 179 -6.83 13.62 7.36
C MET A 179 -7.01 12.53 6.31
N LEU A 180 -8.13 11.84 6.38
CA LEU A 180 -8.51 10.78 5.46
C LEU A 180 -9.72 11.22 4.64
N LEU A 181 -9.64 11.10 3.33
CA LEU A 181 -10.77 11.26 2.42
C LEU A 181 -11.17 9.88 1.90
N LYS A 182 -12.39 9.47 2.21
CA LYS A 182 -12.96 8.21 1.74
C LYS A 182 -14.04 8.47 0.72
N GLU A 183 -13.88 7.98 -0.49
CA GLU A 183 -14.94 8.02 -1.49
C GLU A 183 -16.12 7.14 -1.05
N VAL A 184 -17.31 7.70 -1.07
CA VAL A 184 -18.55 7.02 -0.72
C VAL A 184 -19.57 7.17 -1.87
N LYS A 185 -20.63 6.37 -1.85
CA LYS A 185 -21.67 6.47 -2.87
C LYS A 185 -22.30 7.86 -2.88
N VAL A 186 -22.53 8.44 -4.06
CA VAL A 186 -23.20 9.74 -4.24
C VAL A 186 -24.69 9.58 -3.94
N ARG A 187 -25.01 9.52 -2.65
CA ARG A 187 -26.35 9.32 -2.13
C ARG A 187 -26.51 10.03 -0.79
N ARG A 188 -27.70 10.57 -0.53
CA ARG A 188 -27.99 11.28 0.72
C ARG A 188 -27.85 10.39 1.96
N ASP A 189 -28.19 9.10 1.86
CA ASP A 189 -28.10 8.14 2.95
C ASP A 189 -26.66 7.66 3.25
N ALA A 190 -25.69 8.03 2.41
CA ALA A 190 -24.26 7.86 2.70
C ALA A 190 -23.72 8.96 3.62
N MET A 191 -24.49 10.03 3.88
CA MET A 191 -24.08 11.16 4.72
C MET A 191 -24.65 11.01 6.13
N ASN A 192 -23.91 11.51 7.12
CA ASN A 192 -24.30 11.49 8.54
C ASN A 192 -23.95 12.82 9.23
N SER A 193 -24.55 13.09 10.38
CA SER A 193 -24.32 14.36 11.13
C SER A 193 -22.98 14.44 11.85
N GLY A 194 -22.24 13.34 11.96
CA GLY A 194 -20.96 13.27 12.68
C GLY A 194 -19.73 13.67 11.86
N ASP A 195 -19.86 13.73 10.54
CA ASP A 195 -18.71 13.92 9.65
C ASP A 195 -18.88 15.14 8.72
N VAL A 196 -17.80 15.46 8.02
CA VAL A 196 -17.79 16.42 6.91
C VAL A 196 -17.77 15.67 5.59
N PHE A 197 -18.46 16.19 4.59
CA PHE A 197 -18.50 15.62 3.25
C PHE A 197 -18.13 16.65 2.19
N ILE A 198 -17.43 16.19 1.14
CA ILE A 198 -17.05 16.97 -0.02
C ILE A 198 -17.68 16.34 -1.26
N LEU A 199 -18.54 17.09 -1.93
CA LEU A 199 -19.06 16.73 -3.24
C LEU A 199 -18.22 17.41 -4.31
N ASP A 200 -17.60 16.61 -5.17
CA ASP A 200 -16.80 17.03 -6.31
C ASP A 200 -17.56 16.69 -7.60
N SER A 201 -17.95 17.70 -8.38
CA SER A 201 -18.66 17.54 -9.64
C SER A 201 -18.17 18.51 -10.71
N GLU A 202 -18.67 18.38 -11.94
CA GLU A 202 -18.36 19.31 -13.05
C GLU A 202 -18.74 20.75 -12.73
N GLU A 203 -19.82 20.95 -11.95
CA GLU A 203 -20.31 22.27 -11.60
C GLU A 203 -19.51 22.94 -10.49
N GLY A 204 -18.70 22.19 -9.72
CA GLY A 204 -17.89 22.72 -8.64
C GLY A 204 -17.63 21.73 -7.51
N ILE A 205 -17.10 22.28 -6.42
CA ILE A 205 -16.83 21.54 -5.18
C ILE A 205 -17.65 22.15 -4.07
N TRP A 206 -18.41 21.32 -3.36
CA TRP A 206 -19.22 21.74 -2.21
C TRP A 206 -18.81 20.99 -0.97
N GLN A 207 -18.76 21.70 0.15
CA GLN A 207 -18.57 21.10 1.46
C GLN A 207 -19.88 21.14 2.25
N TRP A 208 -20.22 20.00 2.84
CA TRP A 208 -21.27 19.91 3.83
C TRP A 208 -20.70 19.44 5.17
N SER A 209 -20.97 20.20 6.24
CA SER A 209 -20.49 19.87 7.59
C SER A 209 -21.65 19.43 8.46
N GLY A 210 -21.56 18.22 8.97
CA GLY A 210 -22.53 17.69 9.93
C GLY A 210 -22.52 18.50 11.24
N LYS A 211 -23.62 18.54 11.95
CA LYS A 211 -23.76 19.31 13.20
C LYS A 211 -22.80 18.84 14.30
N GLU A 212 -22.49 17.56 14.28
CA GLU A 212 -21.65 16.86 15.28
C GLU A 212 -20.21 16.63 14.77
N SER A 213 -19.87 17.13 13.55
CA SER A 213 -18.53 17.01 13.00
C SER A 213 -17.51 17.77 13.83
N ASN A 214 -16.30 17.22 13.95
CA ASN A 214 -15.26 17.85 14.77
C ASN A 214 -14.61 19.04 14.06
N ALA A 215 -13.90 19.90 14.85
CA ALA A 215 -13.31 21.13 14.32
C ALA A 215 -12.15 20.89 13.33
N HIS A 216 -11.54 19.71 13.34
CA HIS A 216 -10.42 19.37 12.45
C HIS A 216 -10.89 18.88 11.08
N GLU A 217 -12.12 18.37 10.99
CA GLU A 217 -12.74 17.97 9.72
C GLU A 217 -13.33 19.15 8.95
N ARG A 218 -13.65 20.25 9.62
CA ARG A 218 -14.23 21.49 9.05
C ARG A 218 -13.16 22.38 8.45
#